data_2a15589171cdbfc6563cdacb032f2653
#
_entry.id   2a15589171cdbfc6563cdacb032f2653
#
_cell.length_a   1.000
_cell.length_b   1.000
_cell.length_c   1.000
_cell.angle_alpha   90.00
_cell.angle_beta   90.00
_cell.angle_gamma   90.00
#
_symmetry.space_group_name_H-M   'P 1'
#
loop_
_entity.id
_entity.type
_entity.pdbx_description
1 polymer ?
#
loop_
_entity_poly.entity_id
_entity_poly.type
_entity_poly.pdbx_seq_one_letter_code
_entity_poly.pdbx_strand_id
1 'polypeptide(L)'
;MDVKVFDNINDIVRDDMISTINKGSKISIAAACFSIYAYKELKEQLEQIDECRFIFTAPTFVKEKTEKKKREFYIPRLNRETSLYGTEFELKLRNEMNQKAIAKECAEWIKRKAIFKSNITGENMTGFVNVTNSNSAITYMPINGFTTVDIGCERGNNTYNIVNRFESPFADTYINLFESLWNDKNKLQDVTDIVIDNMTSVYNENSPESIYFLILYHVFSEFLNDISTDELPNEATGFKQSKIWNMLYDFQRDAVLAIINKLER
;
A
#
# COMPACT_ATOMS: atom_id res chain seq x y z
N MET A 1 -17.80 25.00 -21.08
CA MET A 1 -17.09 24.86 -19.80
C MET A 1 -17.30 23.42 -19.41
N ASP A 2 -16.38 22.52 -19.77
CA ASP A 2 -16.64 21.09 -19.69
C ASP A 2 -16.06 20.55 -18.41
N VAL A 3 -16.94 20.16 -17.47
CA VAL A 3 -16.59 19.34 -16.33
C VAL A 3 -16.72 17.89 -16.78
N LYS A 4 -15.62 17.14 -16.78
CA LYS A 4 -15.68 15.71 -17.03
C LYS A 4 -15.88 14.97 -15.71
N VAL A 5 -16.86 14.07 -15.70
CA VAL A 5 -17.24 13.29 -14.50
C VAL A 5 -16.84 11.84 -14.72
N PHE A 6 -16.16 11.27 -13.75
CA PHE A 6 -15.76 9.85 -13.72
C PHE A 6 -16.59 9.12 -12.67
N ASP A 7 -17.13 7.96 -13.04
CA ASP A 7 -17.85 7.08 -12.12
C ASP A 7 -16.93 5.95 -11.57
N ASN A 8 -15.69 5.90 -12.06
CA ASN A 8 -14.72 4.85 -11.76
C ASN A 8 -15.25 3.41 -12.03
N ILE A 9 -16.17 3.30 -12.98
CA ILE A 9 -16.75 2.03 -13.46
C ILE A 9 -16.61 1.97 -14.98
N ASN A 10 -17.21 2.94 -15.68
CA ASN A 10 -17.17 3.05 -17.14
C ASN A 10 -16.06 4.02 -17.58
N ASP A 11 -15.99 5.16 -16.92
CA ASP A 11 -14.94 6.17 -17.06
C ASP A 11 -14.04 6.15 -15.83
N ILE A 12 -12.78 5.79 -16.01
CA ILE A 12 -11.81 5.55 -14.96
C ILE A 12 -10.84 6.73 -14.86
N VAL A 13 -10.66 7.28 -13.66
CA VAL A 13 -9.74 8.39 -13.39
C VAL A 13 -8.31 8.05 -13.79
N ARG A 14 -7.84 6.82 -13.51
CA ARG A 14 -6.51 6.37 -13.90
C ARG A 14 -6.23 6.54 -15.39
N ASP A 15 -7.18 6.15 -16.24
CA ASP A 15 -6.99 6.20 -17.69
C ASP A 15 -6.90 7.64 -18.20
N ASP A 16 -7.65 8.54 -17.61
CA ASP A 16 -7.55 9.98 -17.89
C ASP A 16 -6.22 10.55 -17.38
N MET A 17 -5.77 10.16 -16.16
CA MET A 17 -4.47 10.55 -15.63
C MET A 17 -3.31 10.07 -16.51
N ILE A 18 -3.37 8.85 -17.05
CA ILE A 18 -2.38 8.31 -17.98
C ILE A 18 -2.25 9.21 -19.21
N SER A 19 -3.36 9.70 -19.74
CA SER A 19 -3.36 10.59 -20.91
C SER A 19 -2.95 12.03 -20.58
N THR A 20 -3.12 12.46 -19.34
CA THR A 20 -2.92 13.84 -18.88
C THR A 20 -1.50 14.08 -18.38
N ILE A 21 -0.92 13.09 -17.68
CA ILE A 21 0.42 13.17 -17.11
C ILE A 21 1.45 12.93 -18.23
N ASN A 22 2.16 13.97 -18.57
CA ASN A 22 3.16 13.96 -19.61
C ASN A 22 4.54 14.27 -19.04
N LYS A 23 5.58 14.12 -19.87
CA LYS A 23 6.94 14.48 -19.50
C LYS A 23 7.02 15.95 -19.09
N GLY A 24 7.60 16.20 -17.93
CA GLY A 24 7.72 17.54 -17.37
C GLY A 24 6.50 18.03 -16.59
N SER A 25 5.46 17.20 -16.43
CA SER A 25 4.32 17.54 -15.56
C SER A 25 4.77 17.64 -14.10
N LYS A 26 4.07 18.50 -13.34
CA LYS A 26 4.15 18.57 -11.87
C LYS A 26 2.84 18.08 -11.30
N ILE A 27 2.92 17.23 -10.29
CA ILE A 27 1.74 16.67 -9.62
C ILE A 27 1.71 17.16 -8.18
N SER A 28 0.55 17.64 -7.75
CA SER A 28 0.31 18.08 -6.39
C SER A 28 -0.91 17.37 -5.83
N ILE A 29 -0.72 16.54 -4.81
CA ILE A 29 -1.75 15.66 -4.25
C ILE A 29 -2.04 16.08 -2.81
N ALA A 30 -3.29 16.31 -2.48
CA ALA A 30 -3.78 16.36 -1.11
C ALA A 30 -4.70 15.16 -0.90
N ALA A 31 -4.32 14.21 -0.02
CA ALA A 31 -5.09 13.00 0.22
C ALA A 31 -4.80 12.41 1.60
N ALA A 32 -5.74 11.63 2.14
CA ALA A 32 -5.59 11.04 3.47
C ALA A 32 -4.53 9.93 3.54
N CYS A 33 -4.28 9.24 2.42
CA CYS A 33 -3.30 8.14 2.35
C CYS A 33 -2.67 8.06 0.96
N PHE A 34 -1.49 7.45 0.91
CA PHE A 34 -0.75 7.14 -0.30
C PHE A 34 -0.58 5.62 -0.41
N SER A 35 -0.89 5.05 -1.57
CA SER A 35 -0.76 3.62 -1.84
C SER A 35 0.38 3.34 -2.82
N ILE A 36 1.26 2.41 -2.47
CA ILE A 36 2.29 1.90 -3.38
C ILE A 36 1.69 1.22 -4.62
N TYR A 37 0.47 0.71 -4.51
CA TYR A 37 -0.23 0.11 -5.64
C TYR A 37 -0.79 1.15 -6.60
N ALA A 38 -1.28 2.30 -6.10
CA ALA A 38 -1.64 3.42 -6.96
C ALA A 38 -0.41 3.99 -7.70
N TYR A 39 0.75 4.05 -7.00
CA TYR A 39 2.01 4.36 -7.66
C TYR A 39 2.32 3.36 -8.77
N LYS A 40 2.18 2.05 -8.52
CA LYS A 40 2.44 1.01 -9.53
C LYS A 40 1.57 1.17 -10.78
N GLU A 41 0.29 1.48 -10.60
CA GLU A 41 -0.66 1.67 -11.72
C GLU A 41 -0.33 2.89 -12.61
N LEU A 42 0.34 3.89 -12.05
CA LEU A 42 0.75 5.12 -12.75
C LEU A 42 2.27 5.25 -12.91
N LYS A 43 3.03 4.17 -12.68
CA LYS A 43 4.50 4.20 -12.60
C LYS A 43 5.14 4.84 -13.83
N GLU A 44 4.73 4.43 -15.02
CA GLU A 44 5.30 4.94 -16.27
C GLU A 44 5.14 6.46 -16.40
N GLN A 45 3.99 6.99 -15.99
CA GLN A 45 3.70 8.42 -16.01
C GLN A 45 4.45 9.14 -14.90
N LEU A 46 4.45 8.57 -13.68
CA LEU A 46 5.14 9.16 -12.52
C LEU A 46 6.68 9.20 -12.69
N GLU A 47 7.25 8.31 -13.45
CA GLU A 47 8.70 8.39 -13.79
C GLU A 47 9.02 9.54 -14.74
N GLN A 48 8.06 10.04 -15.52
CA GLN A 48 8.26 11.12 -16.49
C GLN A 48 8.05 12.53 -15.93
N ILE A 49 7.44 12.67 -14.77
CA ILE A 49 7.16 13.97 -14.16
C ILE A 49 8.44 14.65 -13.67
N ASP A 50 8.37 15.97 -13.50
CA ASP A 50 9.46 16.74 -12.89
C ASP A 50 9.43 16.64 -11.37
N GLU A 51 8.23 16.75 -10.78
CA GLU A 51 8.05 16.81 -9.32
C GLU A 51 6.68 16.25 -8.91
N CYS A 52 6.66 15.56 -7.76
CA CYS A 52 5.44 15.20 -7.05
C CYS A 52 5.46 15.82 -5.64
N ARG A 53 4.41 16.53 -5.26
CA ARG A 53 4.22 17.08 -3.94
C ARG A 53 2.98 16.48 -3.30
N PHE A 54 3.12 15.88 -2.13
CA PHE A 54 2.05 15.18 -1.45
C PHE A 54 1.78 15.77 -0.07
N ILE A 55 0.51 16.06 0.23
CA ILE A 55 0.04 16.47 1.56
C ILE A 55 -0.86 15.38 2.12
N PHE A 56 -0.46 14.79 3.25
CA PHE A 56 -1.39 13.98 4.05
C PHE A 56 -2.40 14.90 4.72
N THR A 57 -3.68 14.77 4.33
CA THR A 57 -4.76 15.67 4.77
C THR A 57 -5.16 15.48 6.23
N ALA A 58 -4.89 14.29 6.80
CA ALA A 58 -5.08 13.98 8.22
C ALA A 58 -3.74 14.05 8.97
N PRO A 59 -3.73 14.36 10.27
CA PRO A 59 -2.52 14.43 11.10
C PRO A 59 -1.98 13.03 11.42
N THR A 60 -1.52 12.31 10.40
CA THR A 60 -1.12 10.89 10.49
C THR A 60 0.23 10.70 11.20
N PHE A 61 1.10 11.70 11.15
CA PHE A 61 2.48 11.63 11.67
C PHE A 61 2.71 12.47 12.93
N VAL A 62 1.66 13.08 13.49
CA VAL A 62 1.77 13.79 14.76
C VAL A 62 2.07 12.77 15.86
N LYS A 63 3.23 12.92 16.51
CA LYS A 63 3.60 12.12 17.67
C LYS A 63 2.62 12.41 18.80
N GLU A 64 1.58 11.58 18.93
CA GLU A 64 0.85 11.51 20.20
C GLU A 64 1.83 11.08 21.29
N LYS A 65 1.92 11.84 22.37
CA LYS A 65 2.70 11.53 23.57
C LYS A 65 2.13 10.34 24.38
N THR A 66 1.33 9.50 23.77
CA THR A 66 0.75 8.31 24.36
C THR A 66 1.33 7.06 23.72
N GLU A 67 1.63 6.08 24.59
CA GLU A 67 2.33 4.83 24.34
C GLU A 67 2.09 4.18 22.98
N LYS A 68 3.19 3.72 22.37
CA LYS A 68 3.30 3.05 21.07
C LYS A 68 2.33 1.88 20.92
N LYS A 69 1.09 2.13 20.51
CA LYS A 69 0.37 1.13 19.72
C LYS A 69 0.93 1.21 18.30
N LYS A 70 1.56 0.13 17.83
CA LYS A 70 1.94 -0.05 16.43
C LYS A 70 0.72 0.28 15.58
N ARG A 71 0.70 1.44 14.92
CA ARG A 71 -0.28 1.72 13.88
C ARG A 71 0.16 0.89 12.69
N GLU A 72 -0.50 -0.22 12.46
CA GLU A 72 -0.34 -0.99 11.24
C GLU A 72 -0.73 -0.09 10.07
N PHE A 73 0.16 0.04 9.09
CA PHE A 73 -0.22 0.54 7.77
C PHE A 73 -1.32 -0.39 7.25
N TYR A 74 -2.53 0.12 7.12
CA TYR A 74 -3.62 -0.65 6.56
C TYR A 74 -3.38 -0.80 5.06
N ILE A 75 -2.71 -1.88 4.70
CA ILE A 75 -2.67 -2.37 3.32
C ILE A 75 -3.93 -3.22 3.18
N PRO A 76 -4.91 -2.84 2.34
CA PRO A 76 -6.08 -3.66 2.14
C PRO A 76 -5.62 -5.04 1.65
N ARG A 77 -5.90 -6.08 2.43
CA ARG A 77 -5.70 -7.46 1.98
C ARG A 77 -6.61 -7.70 0.78
N LEU A 78 -6.03 -7.98 -0.36
CA LEU A 78 -6.75 -8.42 -1.55
C LEU A 78 -7.37 -9.79 -1.31
N ASN A 79 -8.66 -9.83 -1.01
CA ASN A 79 -9.44 -11.06 -0.85
C ASN A 79 -9.91 -11.65 -2.19
N ARG A 80 -9.25 -11.39 -3.32
CA ARG A 80 -9.80 -11.74 -4.65
C ARG A 80 -9.10 -12.83 -5.43
N GLU A 81 -7.97 -13.35 -4.99
CA GLU A 81 -7.22 -14.31 -5.82
C GLU A 81 -7.34 -15.77 -5.36
N THR A 82 -8.43 -16.15 -4.70
CA THR A 82 -8.60 -17.50 -4.16
C THR A 82 -9.04 -18.56 -5.17
N SER A 83 -9.00 -18.35 -6.47
CA SER A 83 -9.69 -19.33 -7.31
C SER A 83 -9.01 -19.88 -8.54
N LEU A 84 -7.80 -19.52 -8.96
CA LEU A 84 -7.40 -20.03 -10.29
C LEU A 84 -5.96 -20.56 -10.47
N TYR A 85 -4.94 -20.18 -9.72
CA TYR A 85 -3.57 -20.69 -9.98
C TYR A 85 -2.71 -20.72 -8.71
N GLY A 86 -2.41 -21.91 -8.23
CA GLY A 86 -1.45 -22.17 -7.18
C GLY A 86 -2.06 -22.37 -5.78
N THR A 87 -1.28 -22.91 -4.87
CA THR A 87 -1.65 -23.05 -3.47
C THR A 87 -1.78 -21.65 -2.83
N GLU A 88 -2.58 -21.53 -1.80
CA GLU A 88 -2.74 -20.26 -1.04
C GLU A 88 -1.39 -19.70 -0.57
N PHE A 89 -0.43 -20.58 -0.34
CA PHE A 89 0.95 -20.26 0.01
C PHE A 89 1.71 -19.59 -1.13
N GLU A 90 1.67 -20.13 -2.33
CA GLU A 90 2.35 -19.56 -3.50
C GLU A 90 1.80 -18.18 -3.83
N LEU A 91 0.48 -17.99 -3.68
CA LEU A 91 -0.17 -16.69 -3.85
C LEU A 91 0.31 -15.67 -2.81
N LYS A 92 0.36 -16.07 -1.52
CA LYS A 92 0.88 -15.20 -0.45
C LYS A 92 2.34 -14.83 -0.69
N LEU A 93 3.19 -15.80 -0.98
CA LEU A 93 4.61 -15.56 -1.23
C LEU A 93 4.83 -14.64 -2.42
N ARG A 94 4.11 -14.88 -3.53
CA ARG A 94 4.19 -14.03 -4.72
C ARG A 94 3.72 -12.61 -4.43
N ASN A 95 2.64 -12.45 -3.66
CA ASN A 95 2.11 -11.15 -3.29
C ASN A 95 3.09 -10.39 -2.39
N GLU A 96 3.69 -11.05 -1.41
CA GLU A 96 4.71 -10.43 -0.54
C GLU A 96 5.97 -10.03 -1.32
N MET A 97 6.46 -10.87 -2.22
CA MET A 97 7.61 -10.53 -3.07
C MET A 97 7.31 -9.36 -4.00
N ASN A 98 6.12 -9.35 -4.63
CA ASN A 98 5.69 -8.24 -5.46
C ASN A 98 5.55 -6.95 -4.65
N GLN A 99 4.96 -7.01 -3.46
CA GLN A 99 4.82 -5.87 -2.57
C GLN A 99 6.17 -5.25 -2.22
N LYS A 100 7.17 -6.07 -1.90
CA LYS A 100 8.53 -5.61 -1.59
C LYS A 100 9.21 -4.97 -2.77
N ALA A 101 9.08 -5.55 -3.96
CA ALA A 101 9.62 -4.98 -5.18
C ALA A 101 8.99 -3.61 -5.46
N ILE A 102 7.67 -3.50 -5.36
CA ILE A 102 6.94 -2.24 -5.56
C ILE A 102 7.33 -1.22 -4.49
N ALA A 103 7.43 -1.62 -3.22
CA ALA A 103 7.82 -0.73 -2.13
C ALA A 103 9.23 -0.17 -2.32
N LYS A 104 10.18 -1.01 -2.76
CA LYS A 104 11.55 -0.59 -3.08
C LYS A 104 11.58 0.42 -4.23
N GLU A 105 10.92 0.10 -5.34
CA GLU A 105 10.85 0.98 -6.50
C GLU A 105 10.19 2.32 -6.16
N CYS A 106 9.10 2.28 -5.39
CA CYS A 106 8.39 3.46 -4.93
C CYS A 106 9.26 4.33 -4.01
N ALA A 107 9.99 3.73 -3.06
CA ALA A 107 10.90 4.46 -2.18
C ALA A 107 12.04 5.14 -2.97
N GLU A 108 12.59 4.46 -3.97
CA GLU A 108 13.61 5.04 -4.86
C GLU A 108 13.04 6.18 -5.72
N TRP A 109 11.82 6.06 -6.19
CA TRP A 109 11.12 7.11 -6.92
C TRP A 109 10.86 8.33 -6.01
N ILE A 110 10.37 8.11 -4.78
CA ILE A 110 10.14 9.19 -3.81
C ILE A 110 11.42 9.99 -3.58
N LYS A 111 12.54 9.32 -3.34
CA LYS A 111 13.85 9.98 -3.12
C LYS A 111 14.26 10.92 -4.27
N ARG A 112 13.80 10.63 -5.49
CA ARG A 112 14.19 11.40 -6.69
C ARG A 112 13.18 12.45 -7.08
N LYS A 113 11.90 12.22 -6.85
CA LYS A 113 10.81 12.95 -7.50
C LYS A 113 9.76 13.52 -6.55
N ALA A 114 9.68 13.04 -5.30
CA ALA A 114 8.55 13.34 -4.45
C ALA A 114 8.94 13.94 -3.10
N ILE A 115 8.11 14.86 -2.62
CA ILE A 115 8.20 15.44 -1.28
C ILE A 115 6.86 15.23 -0.59
N PHE A 116 6.90 14.75 0.64
CA PHE A 116 5.73 14.46 1.46
C PHE A 116 5.66 15.39 2.66
N LYS A 117 4.51 16.03 2.84
CA LYS A 117 4.20 16.81 4.03
C LYS A 117 2.96 16.25 4.71
N SER A 118 2.87 16.41 6.00
CA SER A 118 1.70 16.01 6.80
C SER A 118 1.05 17.23 7.43
N ASN A 119 -0.27 17.24 7.41
CA ASN A 119 -1.08 18.18 8.17
C ASN A 119 -0.78 17.99 9.67
N ILE A 120 -0.45 19.06 10.37
CA ILE A 120 -0.22 19.09 11.82
C ILE A 120 -1.34 19.81 12.58
N THR A 121 -2.33 20.33 11.85
CA THR A 121 -3.53 20.95 12.45
C THR A 121 -4.53 19.88 12.84
N GLY A 122 -5.44 20.20 13.75
CA GLY A 122 -6.57 19.32 14.07
C GLY A 122 -7.71 19.34 13.02
N GLU A 123 -7.55 20.10 11.94
CA GLU A 123 -8.58 20.30 10.92
C GLU A 123 -8.38 19.34 9.74
N ASN A 124 -9.47 18.78 9.22
CA ASN A 124 -9.42 17.97 8.02
C ASN A 124 -9.34 18.84 6.77
N MET A 125 -8.55 18.39 5.80
CA MET A 125 -8.44 19.02 4.49
C MET A 125 -9.18 18.19 3.44
N THR A 126 -9.82 18.84 2.48
CA THR A 126 -10.42 18.16 1.33
C THR A 126 -9.33 17.62 0.41
N GLY A 127 -9.51 16.41 -0.08
CA GLY A 127 -8.55 15.78 -0.97
C GLY A 127 -8.81 16.09 -2.45
N PHE A 128 -7.72 16.32 -3.17
CA PHE A 128 -7.70 16.57 -4.62
C PHE A 128 -6.32 16.27 -5.21
N VAL A 129 -6.29 16.11 -6.53
CA VAL A 129 -5.05 15.93 -7.29
C VAL A 129 -4.97 16.99 -8.38
N ASN A 130 -3.90 17.77 -8.38
CA ASN A 130 -3.58 18.71 -9.44
C ASN A 130 -2.49 18.15 -10.34
N VAL A 131 -2.69 18.23 -11.64
CA VAL A 131 -1.69 17.94 -12.68
C VAL A 131 -1.47 19.22 -13.48
N THR A 132 -0.25 19.74 -13.46
CA THR A 132 0.14 20.93 -14.21
C THR A 132 1.25 20.61 -15.17
N ASN A 133 1.15 21.10 -16.38
CA ASN A 133 2.20 21.10 -17.38
C ASN A 133 2.28 22.48 -18.05
N SER A 134 3.17 22.66 -19.03
CA SER A 134 3.37 23.95 -19.70
C SER A 134 2.10 24.52 -20.36
N ASN A 135 1.11 23.68 -20.69
CA ASN A 135 -0.03 24.05 -21.52
C ASN A 135 -1.39 23.82 -20.84
N SER A 136 -1.41 23.10 -19.73
CA SER A 136 -2.68 22.76 -19.05
C SER A 136 -2.52 22.68 -17.54
N ALA A 137 -3.62 23.00 -16.87
CA ALA A 137 -3.81 22.86 -15.44
C ALA A 137 -5.11 22.09 -15.22
N ILE A 138 -5.02 20.95 -14.55
CA ILE A 138 -6.14 20.02 -14.35
C ILE A 138 -6.22 19.66 -12.88
N THR A 139 -7.44 19.61 -12.35
CA THR A 139 -7.72 19.18 -10.98
C THR A 139 -8.74 18.05 -11.00
N TYR A 140 -8.46 16.98 -10.24
CA TYR A 140 -9.39 15.88 -9.96
C TYR A 140 -9.86 15.98 -8.53
N MET A 141 -11.17 16.01 -8.30
CA MET A 141 -11.76 16.05 -6.96
C MET A 141 -13.22 15.58 -6.91
N PRO A 142 -13.71 15.10 -5.76
CA PRO A 142 -12.95 14.79 -4.54
C PRO A 142 -12.06 13.54 -4.72
N ILE A 143 -10.92 13.53 -4.06
CA ILE A 143 -10.03 12.36 -3.95
C ILE A 143 -9.77 12.14 -2.46
N ASN A 144 -10.32 11.08 -1.87
CA ASN A 144 -10.16 10.84 -0.43
C ASN A 144 -8.77 10.31 -0.09
N GLY A 145 -8.29 9.33 -0.86
CA GLY A 145 -6.96 8.76 -0.78
C GLY A 145 -6.32 8.66 -2.16
N PHE A 146 -5.02 8.57 -2.24
CA PHE A 146 -4.34 8.20 -3.48
C PHE A 146 -4.15 6.68 -3.50
N THR A 147 -5.25 5.96 -3.76
CA THR A 147 -5.33 4.49 -3.75
C THR A 147 -5.84 3.95 -5.08
N THR A 148 -5.68 2.64 -5.31
CA THR A 148 -6.22 1.96 -6.50
C THR A 148 -7.75 2.10 -6.61
N VAL A 149 -8.44 2.20 -5.48
CA VAL A 149 -9.89 2.42 -5.43
C VAL A 149 -10.25 3.85 -5.84
N ASP A 150 -9.52 4.85 -5.32
CA ASP A 150 -9.82 6.27 -5.62
C ASP A 150 -9.57 6.61 -7.09
N ILE A 151 -8.54 6.00 -7.70
CA ILE A 151 -8.24 6.19 -9.12
C ILE A 151 -8.99 5.21 -10.05
N GLY A 152 -9.85 4.34 -9.49
CA GLY A 152 -10.77 3.48 -10.24
C GLY A 152 -10.18 2.18 -10.76
N CYS A 153 -8.98 1.77 -10.35
CA CYS A 153 -8.39 0.47 -10.74
C CYS A 153 -9.09 -0.71 -10.09
N GLU A 154 -9.68 -0.51 -8.92
CA GLU A 154 -10.36 -1.54 -8.15
C GLU A 154 -11.69 -1.03 -7.61
N ARG A 155 -12.66 -1.94 -7.47
CA ARG A 155 -13.91 -1.65 -6.75
C ARG A 155 -13.65 -1.68 -5.25
N GLY A 156 -13.83 -0.52 -4.59
CA GLY A 156 -13.90 -0.43 -3.13
C GLY A 156 -15.27 -0.90 -2.59
N ASN A 157 -15.45 -0.69 -1.30
CA ASN A 157 -16.73 -0.95 -0.62
C ASN A 157 -17.79 0.15 -0.87
N ASN A 158 -17.46 1.16 -1.66
CA ASN A 158 -18.37 2.25 -2.00
C ASN A 158 -19.33 1.82 -3.10
N THR A 159 -20.58 2.27 -3.00
CA THR A 159 -21.60 2.03 -4.03
C THR A 159 -21.22 2.72 -5.34
N TYR A 160 -20.59 3.91 -5.25
CA TYR A 160 -20.04 4.66 -6.36
C TYR A 160 -18.89 5.54 -5.84
N ASN A 161 -17.98 5.89 -6.74
CA ASN A 161 -16.84 6.78 -6.47
C ASN A 161 -16.80 7.81 -7.61
N ILE A 162 -17.44 8.95 -7.40
CA ILE A 162 -17.54 10.01 -8.41
C ILE A 162 -16.40 10.99 -8.22
N VAL A 163 -15.65 11.22 -9.29
CA VAL A 163 -14.57 12.21 -9.35
C VAL A 163 -14.84 13.16 -10.52
N ASN A 164 -14.69 14.46 -10.27
CA ASN A 164 -14.83 15.46 -11.30
C ASN A 164 -13.45 15.97 -11.73
N ARG A 165 -13.26 16.16 -13.02
CA ARG A 165 -12.08 16.78 -13.61
C ARG A 165 -12.43 18.20 -14.02
N PHE A 166 -11.62 19.13 -13.55
CA PHE A 166 -11.72 20.56 -13.87
C PHE A 166 -10.47 21.01 -14.61
N GLU A 167 -10.65 21.91 -15.55
CA GLU A 167 -9.58 22.63 -16.25
C GLU A 167 -9.55 24.10 -15.81
N SER A 168 -8.53 24.87 -16.24
CA SER A 168 -8.51 26.30 -16.01
C SER A 168 -9.80 26.95 -16.56
N PRO A 169 -10.38 27.98 -15.86
CA PRO A 169 -9.82 28.67 -14.69
C PRO A 169 -10.14 28.00 -13.32
N PHE A 170 -10.98 26.95 -13.25
CA PHE A 170 -11.35 26.35 -11.98
C PHE A 170 -10.15 25.61 -11.34
N ALA A 171 -9.37 24.89 -12.12
CA ALA A 171 -8.16 24.20 -11.63
C ALA A 171 -7.18 25.18 -10.98
N ASP A 172 -7.10 26.43 -11.47
CA ASP A 172 -6.20 27.44 -10.93
C ASP A 172 -6.50 27.76 -9.45
N THR A 173 -7.77 27.70 -9.05
CA THR A 173 -8.16 27.91 -7.65
C THR A 173 -7.57 26.82 -6.74
N TYR A 174 -7.61 25.55 -7.14
CA TYR A 174 -7.07 24.44 -6.36
C TYR A 174 -5.54 24.42 -6.38
N ILE A 175 -4.93 24.84 -7.47
CA ILE A 175 -3.48 25.01 -7.57
C ILE A 175 -3.01 26.11 -6.60
N ASN A 176 -3.65 27.26 -6.61
CA ASN A 176 -3.33 28.36 -5.71
C ASN A 176 -3.57 27.98 -4.23
N LEU A 177 -4.65 27.25 -3.94
CA LEU A 177 -4.91 26.70 -2.62
C LEU A 177 -3.79 25.76 -2.17
N PHE A 178 -3.38 24.83 -3.05
CA PHE A 178 -2.28 23.91 -2.75
C PHE A 178 -0.99 24.67 -2.46
N GLU A 179 -0.63 25.64 -3.29
CA GLU A 179 0.58 26.46 -3.09
C GLU A 179 0.55 27.23 -1.75
N SER A 180 -0.61 27.79 -1.40
CA SER A 180 -0.80 28.48 -0.13
C SER A 180 -0.59 27.53 1.06
N LEU A 181 -1.17 26.34 1.00
CA LEU A 181 -1.00 25.30 2.04
C LEU A 181 0.44 24.79 2.09
N TRP A 182 1.03 24.50 0.92
CA TRP A 182 2.37 23.94 0.82
C TRP A 182 3.44 24.80 1.47
N ASN A 183 3.27 26.11 1.39
CA ASN A 183 4.21 27.09 1.92
C ASN A 183 3.95 27.45 3.39
N ASP A 184 2.82 26.99 3.98
CA ASP A 184 2.47 27.31 5.37
C ASP A 184 3.13 26.34 6.35
N LYS A 185 4.25 26.77 6.93
CA LYS A 185 5.01 25.99 7.92
C LYS A 185 4.28 25.75 9.23
N ASN A 186 3.23 26.51 9.52
CA ASN A 186 2.42 26.33 10.72
C ASN A 186 1.38 25.22 10.56
N LYS A 187 1.07 24.84 9.33
CA LYS A 187 0.06 23.84 9.02
C LYS A 187 0.64 22.50 8.57
N LEU A 188 1.83 22.53 7.96
CA LEU A 188 2.45 21.34 7.38
C LEU A 188 3.85 21.10 7.92
N GLN A 189 4.16 19.83 8.15
CA GLN A 189 5.49 19.33 8.49
C GLN A 189 6.00 18.41 7.39
N ASP A 190 7.27 18.52 7.03
CA ASP A 190 7.92 17.57 6.13
C ASP A 190 8.05 16.19 6.81
N VAL A 191 7.62 15.16 6.10
CA VAL A 191 7.63 13.77 6.56
C VAL A 191 8.25 12.82 5.53
N THR A 192 8.92 13.35 4.53
CA THR A 192 9.49 12.60 3.41
C THR A 192 10.40 11.48 3.88
N ASP A 193 11.33 11.77 4.77
CA ASP A 193 12.26 10.76 5.32
C ASP A 193 11.51 9.67 6.10
N ILE A 194 10.49 10.05 6.87
CA ILE A 194 9.67 9.10 7.64
C ILE A 194 8.92 8.15 6.69
N VAL A 195 8.39 8.67 5.58
CA VAL A 195 7.70 7.86 4.56
C VAL A 195 8.68 6.88 3.91
N ILE A 196 9.88 7.36 3.55
CA ILE A 196 10.93 6.53 2.96
C ILE A 196 11.38 5.43 3.94
N ASP A 197 11.62 5.77 5.21
CA ASP A 197 12.04 4.81 6.24
C ASP A 197 10.97 3.74 6.46
N ASN A 198 9.71 4.14 6.53
CA ASN A 198 8.59 3.20 6.68
C ASN A 198 8.47 2.25 5.46
N MET A 199 8.65 2.75 4.24
CA MET A 199 8.66 1.91 3.06
C MET A 199 9.90 1.00 3.02
N THR A 200 11.04 1.52 3.44
CA THR A 200 12.29 0.76 3.49
C THR A 200 12.20 -0.39 4.48
N SER A 201 11.54 -0.21 5.61
CA SER A 201 11.33 -1.29 6.59
C SER A 201 10.57 -2.46 5.99
N VAL A 202 9.59 -2.22 5.11
CA VAL A 202 8.78 -3.26 4.47
C VAL A 202 9.63 -4.25 3.66
N TYR A 203 10.71 -3.79 2.99
CA TYR A 203 11.53 -4.68 2.18
C TYR A 203 12.86 -5.10 2.85
N ASN A 204 13.30 -4.39 3.90
CA ASN A 204 14.53 -4.72 4.64
C ASN A 204 14.28 -5.75 5.78
N GLU A 205 13.06 -5.90 6.27
CA GLU A 205 12.73 -6.78 7.41
C GLU A 205 12.85 -8.28 7.10
N ASN A 206 13.24 -8.67 5.89
CA ASN A 206 13.38 -10.07 5.54
C ASN A 206 14.82 -10.42 5.17
N SER A 207 15.57 -10.82 6.19
CA SER A 207 16.77 -11.59 5.96
C SER A 207 16.42 -12.92 5.23
N PRO A 208 17.37 -13.54 4.50
CA PRO A 208 17.18 -14.87 3.93
C PRO A 208 16.67 -15.89 4.96
N GLU A 209 17.01 -15.72 6.23
CA GLU A 209 16.53 -16.53 7.35
C GLU A 209 15.04 -16.34 7.59
N SER A 210 14.52 -15.11 7.56
CA SER A 210 13.07 -14.85 7.72
C SER A 210 12.26 -15.46 6.58
N ILE A 211 12.77 -15.40 5.34
CA ILE A 211 12.15 -16.05 4.18
C ILE A 211 12.17 -17.58 4.35
N TYR A 212 13.28 -18.13 4.82
CA TYR A 212 13.41 -19.55 5.10
C TYR A 212 12.43 -20.02 6.19
N PHE A 213 12.31 -19.27 7.29
CA PHE A 213 11.31 -19.54 8.34
C PHE A 213 9.87 -19.42 7.83
N LEU A 214 9.57 -18.42 6.99
CA LEU A 214 8.26 -18.28 6.38
C LEU A 214 7.92 -19.46 5.48
N ILE A 215 8.87 -19.90 4.65
CA ILE A 215 8.71 -21.09 3.80
C ILE A 215 8.47 -22.34 4.64
N LEU A 216 9.29 -22.57 5.68
CA LEU A 216 9.12 -23.70 6.58
C LEU A 216 7.76 -23.67 7.28
N TYR A 217 7.38 -22.52 7.84
CA TYR A 217 6.09 -22.36 8.50
C TYR A 217 4.92 -22.71 7.58
N HIS A 218 4.95 -22.28 6.33
CA HIS A 218 3.89 -22.57 5.38
C HIS A 218 3.88 -24.01 4.90
N VAL A 219 5.04 -24.61 4.65
CA VAL A 219 5.14 -26.03 4.33
C VAL A 219 4.55 -26.88 5.45
N PHE A 220 4.86 -26.54 6.71
CA PHE A 220 4.29 -27.25 7.85
C PHE A 220 2.81 -26.94 8.07
N SER A 221 2.35 -25.71 7.80
CA SER A 221 0.94 -25.34 7.94
C SER A 221 0.05 -26.01 6.88
N GLU A 222 0.52 -26.16 5.65
CA GLU A 222 -0.18 -26.96 4.62
C GLU A 222 -0.25 -28.43 5.01
N PHE A 223 0.85 -28.99 5.47
CA PHE A 223 0.87 -30.38 5.93
C PHE A 223 -0.07 -30.62 7.13
N LEU A 224 -0.18 -29.65 8.04
CA LEU A 224 -1.10 -29.73 9.18
C LEU A 224 -2.57 -29.52 8.77
N ASN A 225 -2.84 -28.76 7.72
CA ASN A 225 -4.18 -28.58 7.19
C ASN A 225 -4.69 -29.77 6.37
N ASP A 226 -3.77 -30.53 5.75
CA ASP A 226 -4.08 -31.77 5.02
C ASP A 226 -4.33 -32.98 5.94
N ILE A 227 -3.86 -32.91 7.19
CA ILE A 227 -4.20 -33.92 8.20
C ILE A 227 -5.61 -33.55 8.73
N SER A 228 -6.60 -34.34 8.35
CA SER A 228 -7.94 -34.24 8.95
C SER A 228 -7.81 -34.36 10.47
N THR A 229 -8.63 -33.62 11.22
CA THR A 229 -8.60 -33.59 12.68
C THR A 229 -8.80 -34.96 13.34
N ASP A 230 -9.28 -35.94 12.57
CA ASP A 230 -9.49 -37.34 13.01
C ASP A 230 -8.21 -38.21 12.88
N GLU A 231 -7.18 -37.72 12.18
CA GLU A 231 -5.92 -38.44 11.94
C GLU A 231 -4.72 -37.81 12.67
N LEU A 232 -4.93 -36.94 13.63
CA LEU A 232 -3.84 -36.44 14.47
C LEU A 232 -3.20 -37.65 15.23
N PRO A 233 -1.91 -37.88 15.00
CA PRO A 233 -1.26 -39.06 15.59
C PRO A 233 -1.22 -38.91 17.09
N ASN A 234 -2.02 -39.72 17.78
CA ASN A 234 -1.74 -40.07 19.13
C ASN A 234 -0.29 -40.54 19.24
N GLU A 235 0.34 -40.50 20.38
CA GLU A 235 1.75 -40.96 20.61
C GLU A 235 2.08 -42.32 19.96
N ALA A 236 1.07 -43.09 19.60
CA ALA A 236 1.14 -44.39 18.92
C ALA A 236 1.56 -44.34 17.45
N THR A 237 1.54 -43.22 16.75
CA THR A 237 1.67 -43.19 15.27
C THR A 237 3.08 -43.03 14.73
N GLY A 238 4.11 -43.10 15.59
CA GLY A 238 5.49 -43.14 15.10
C GLY A 238 6.03 -41.86 14.45
N PHE A 239 5.33 -40.75 14.57
CA PHE A 239 5.77 -39.44 14.03
C PHE A 239 7.19 -39.08 14.49
N LYS A 240 7.51 -39.32 15.76
CA LYS A 240 8.86 -39.14 16.33
C LYS A 240 9.90 -40.11 15.76
N GLN A 241 9.47 -41.13 15.04
CA GLN A 241 10.36 -42.12 14.37
C GLN A 241 10.53 -41.78 12.88
N SER A 242 9.89 -40.77 12.37
CA SER A 242 10.01 -40.36 10.96
C SER A 242 11.42 -39.87 10.64
N LYS A 243 11.87 -40.04 9.40
CA LYS A 243 13.16 -39.51 8.92
C LYS A 243 13.18 -37.97 9.06
N ILE A 244 12.06 -37.31 8.86
CA ILE A 244 11.92 -35.84 8.96
C ILE A 244 12.17 -35.39 10.39
N TRP A 245 11.58 -36.07 11.39
CA TRP A 245 11.77 -35.74 12.80
C TRP A 245 13.25 -35.82 13.21
N ASN A 246 13.95 -36.80 12.71
CA ASN A 246 15.38 -37.01 13.02
C ASN A 246 16.31 -36.00 12.34
N MET A 247 15.81 -35.28 11.31
CA MET A 247 16.55 -34.23 10.61
C MET A 247 16.27 -32.82 11.19
N LEU A 248 15.27 -32.66 12.06
CA LEU A 248 14.96 -31.41 12.70
C LEU A 248 15.98 -31.05 13.78
N TYR A 249 16.34 -29.76 13.85
CA TYR A 249 17.09 -29.22 14.98
C TYR A 249 16.20 -29.17 16.23
N ASP A 250 16.81 -29.13 17.42
CA ASP A 250 16.07 -29.21 18.70
C ASP A 250 15.02 -28.15 18.84
N PHE A 251 15.32 -26.88 18.47
CA PHE A 251 14.35 -25.80 18.49
C PHE A 251 13.16 -26.00 17.51
N GLN A 252 13.37 -26.71 16.41
CA GLN A 252 12.31 -27.06 15.46
C GLN A 252 11.41 -28.16 16.03
N ARG A 253 11.99 -29.13 16.73
CA ARG A 253 11.26 -30.19 17.45
C ARG A 253 10.39 -29.58 18.54
N ASP A 254 10.95 -28.64 19.31
CA ASP A 254 10.22 -27.93 20.37
C ASP A 254 9.04 -27.10 19.80
N ALA A 255 9.26 -26.44 18.67
CA ALA A 255 8.18 -25.69 17.99
C ALA A 255 7.06 -26.62 17.50
N VAL A 256 7.40 -27.75 16.89
CA VAL A 256 6.41 -28.75 16.44
C VAL A 256 5.64 -29.32 17.63
N LEU A 257 6.30 -29.67 18.74
CA LEU A 257 5.64 -30.16 19.95
C LEU A 257 4.73 -29.10 20.56
N ALA A 258 5.14 -27.83 20.59
CA ALA A 258 4.32 -26.74 21.10
C ALA A 258 3.05 -26.54 20.26
N ILE A 259 3.14 -26.67 18.94
CA ILE A 259 2.01 -26.59 18.01
C ILE A 259 1.05 -27.76 18.24
N ILE A 260 1.55 -28.99 18.30
CA ILE A 260 0.74 -30.20 18.53
C ILE A 260 0.00 -30.08 19.87
N ASN A 261 0.71 -29.75 20.95
CA ASN A 261 0.11 -29.58 22.27
C ASN A 261 -0.96 -28.47 22.35
N LYS A 262 -0.89 -27.49 21.45
CA LYS A 262 -1.88 -26.40 21.35
C LYS A 262 -3.11 -26.80 20.54
N LEU A 263 -2.97 -27.74 19.62
CA LEU A 263 -4.05 -28.29 18.80
C LEU A 263 -4.81 -29.42 19.51
N GLU A 264 -4.19 -30.09 20.49
CA GLU A 264 -4.83 -31.13 21.31
C GLU A 264 -5.63 -30.59 22.50
N ARG A 265 -5.70 -29.27 22.70
CA ARG A 265 -6.53 -28.59 23.70
C ARG A 265 -7.76 -27.96 23.09
#